data_d0988ce2d8b44d453b0787480a7246c4
#
_entry.id   d0988ce2d8b44d453b0787480a7246c4
#
_cell.length_a   1.000
_cell.length_b   1.000
_cell.length_c   1.000
_cell.angle_alpha   90.00
_cell.angle_beta   90.00
_cell.angle_gamma   90.00
#
_symmetry.space_group_name_H-M   'P 1'
#
loop_
_entity.id
_entity.type
_entity.pdbx_description
1 polymer ?
#
loop_
_entity_poly.entity_id
_entity_poly.type
_entity_poly.pdbx_seq_one_letter_code
_entity_poly.pdbx_strand_id
1 'polypeptide(L)'
;MIGFSLTDEQKALREESARIGKEILSPARALYSQYSDQESRFQATLPFYQQLVKAGFVKAQVPTPLGGSNESFIDGAIVAEELYAIDSSIMLHVLGTGLGLMPLILGGTPEQQKKYLAPFLTCEGEPLASLIHSEPGGTANWLEKGGQGLETTARKEGDYYIINGNKLWTTNSAGWDGKGAALACLCCRLSEDGGPQDPNDDPASNIIVFLVTRDTIARNEPNAYQKIAEPNLMGHTAASGPFTRYTNFKVPAADVLGASGNGASIILRAFSMSAALAGAMAVGTMRAAFEAALKFAKEDSRRGTVPIIERQSPADLLINAKIKIDTSRLLAWKALDGVEKGTGDDSSRYEACLQAKIYCTDQAVSAVWDTMQLVGMTSYRTDTVFPRLLNDATVFSLFDGGNIGVRRRQLQQLMQAEDYQPWASLW
;
A
#
# COMPACT_ATOMS: atom_id res chain seq x y z
N MET A 1 13.94 -17.90 -21.40
CA MET A 1 15.13 -17.02 -21.20
C MET A 1 14.76 -16.05 -20.07
N ILE A 2 15.57 -15.95 -19.03
CA ILE A 2 15.34 -14.96 -17.97
C ILE A 2 15.80 -13.60 -18.51
N GLY A 3 14.87 -12.65 -18.67
CA GLY A 3 15.15 -11.29 -19.08
C GLY A 3 15.13 -10.36 -17.87
N PHE A 4 16.23 -9.64 -17.63
CA PHE A 4 16.34 -8.63 -16.56
C PHE A 4 16.27 -7.20 -17.12
N SER A 5 16.07 -7.05 -18.43
CA SER A 5 16.01 -5.76 -19.10
C SER A 5 14.57 -5.32 -19.28
N LEU A 6 14.31 -4.05 -19.03
CA LEU A 6 13.04 -3.42 -19.37
C LEU A 6 12.85 -3.43 -20.89
N THR A 7 11.58 -3.61 -21.33
CA THR A 7 11.20 -3.37 -22.71
C THR A 7 11.32 -1.89 -23.07
N ASP A 8 11.23 -1.54 -24.33
CA ASP A 8 11.30 -0.14 -24.73
C ASP A 8 10.07 0.64 -24.27
N GLU A 9 8.89 0.00 -24.20
CA GLU A 9 7.67 0.55 -23.63
C GLU A 9 7.84 0.82 -22.11
N GLN A 10 8.45 -0.10 -21.37
CA GLN A 10 8.73 0.08 -19.94
C GLN A 10 9.76 1.16 -19.66
N LYS A 11 10.77 1.31 -20.52
CA LYS A 11 11.73 2.44 -20.43
C LYS A 11 11.01 3.76 -20.66
N ALA A 12 10.17 3.84 -21.70
CA ALA A 12 9.35 5.03 -21.98
C ALA A 12 8.39 5.35 -20.83
N LEU A 13 7.71 4.34 -20.26
CA LEU A 13 6.86 4.49 -19.08
C LEU A 13 7.63 5.06 -17.89
N ARG A 14 8.84 4.56 -17.64
CA ARG A 14 9.71 5.04 -16.56
C ARG A 14 10.06 6.52 -16.74
N GLU A 15 10.53 6.88 -17.95
CA GLU A 15 10.90 8.26 -18.27
C GLU A 15 9.72 9.22 -18.17
N GLU A 16 8.57 8.83 -18.70
CA GLU A 16 7.35 9.63 -18.65
C GLU A 16 6.83 9.77 -17.20
N SER A 17 6.83 8.68 -16.41
CA SER A 17 6.46 8.73 -14.99
C SER A 17 7.39 9.66 -14.20
N ALA A 18 8.70 9.59 -14.43
CA ALA A 18 9.66 10.48 -13.79
C ALA A 18 9.42 11.96 -14.17
N ARG A 19 9.13 12.24 -15.45
CA ARG A 19 8.83 13.59 -15.95
C ARG A 19 7.56 14.15 -15.33
N ILE A 20 6.45 13.42 -15.42
CA ILE A 20 5.14 13.81 -14.87
C ILE A 20 5.22 13.94 -13.35
N GLY A 21 5.85 12.98 -12.69
CA GLY A 21 6.04 13.01 -11.25
C GLY A 21 6.81 14.24 -10.79
N LYS A 22 7.90 14.59 -11.48
CA LYS A 22 8.68 15.79 -11.18
C LYS A 22 7.85 17.06 -11.37
N GLU A 23 7.06 17.12 -12.43
CA GLU A 23 6.20 18.27 -12.72
C GLU A 23 5.10 18.45 -11.66
N ILE A 24 4.39 17.36 -11.33
CA ILE A 24 3.23 17.41 -10.43
C ILE A 24 3.67 17.38 -8.96
N LEU A 25 4.55 16.44 -8.56
CA LEU A 25 4.79 16.15 -7.14
C LEU A 25 5.89 16.98 -6.50
N SER A 26 6.87 17.51 -7.26
CA SER A 26 7.98 18.27 -6.67
C SER A 26 7.54 19.51 -5.86
N PRO A 27 6.51 20.29 -6.25
CA PRO A 27 6.05 21.42 -5.46
C PRO A 27 5.15 21.05 -4.28
N ALA A 28 4.61 19.83 -4.24
CA ALA A 28 3.55 19.46 -3.32
C ALA A 28 3.95 19.57 -1.85
N ARG A 29 5.17 19.10 -1.51
CA ARG A 29 5.65 19.13 -0.13
C ARG A 29 5.74 20.55 0.42
N ALA A 30 6.20 21.53 -0.37
CA ALA A 30 6.29 22.91 0.05
C ALA A 30 4.92 23.49 0.41
N LEU A 31 3.84 22.99 -0.21
CA LEU A 31 2.48 23.38 0.09
C LEU A 31 1.97 22.69 1.38
N TYR A 32 1.94 21.35 1.42
CA TYR A 32 1.30 20.66 2.53
C TYR A 32 2.09 20.78 3.85
N SER A 33 3.41 20.97 3.82
CA SER A 33 4.22 21.15 5.03
C SER A 33 3.95 22.45 5.79
N GLN A 34 3.17 23.37 5.23
CA GLN A 34 2.76 24.59 5.91
C GLN A 34 1.70 24.34 6.98
N TYR A 35 1.03 23.21 6.95
CA TYR A 35 -0.01 22.84 7.91
C TYR A 35 0.57 22.01 9.05
N SER A 36 0.03 22.23 10.26
CA SER A 36 0.54 21.61 11.49
C SER A 36 -0.04 20.22 11.76
N ASP A 37 -1.24 19.93 11.26
CA ASP A 37 -1.97 18.68 11.50
C ASP A 37 -2.07 17.80 10.26
N GLN A 38 -2.27 16.50 10.48
CA GLN A 38 -2.30 15.49 9.42
C GLN A 38 -3.46 15.72 8.45
N GLU A 39 -4.63 16.09 8.96
CA GLU A 39 -5.81 16.27 8.13
C GLU A 39 -5.66 17.43 7.14
N SER A 40 -5.21 18.58 7.63
CA SER A 40 -4.96 19.73 6.76
C SER A 40 -3.87 19.46 5.73
N ARG A 41 -2.81 18.72 6.11
CA ARG A 41 -1.78 18.29 5.16
C ARG A 41 -2.34 17.34 4.10
N PHE A 42 -3.18 16.37 4.50
CA PHE A 42 -3.87 15.48 3.55
C PHE A 42 -4.74 16.28 2.57
N GLN A 43 -5.58 17.18 3.09
CA GLN A 43 -6.45 18.04 2.25
C GLN A 43 -5.63 18.87 1.23
N ALA A 44 -4.48 19.38 1.63
CA ALA A 44 -3.60 20.15 0.75
C ALA A 44 -3.00 19.31 -0.40
N THR A 45 -3.07 17.99 -0.35
CA THR A 45 -2.62 17.10 -1.45
C THR A 45 -3.64 16.98 -2.58
N LEU A 46 -4.90 17.35 -2.37
CA LEU A 46 -6.00 17.16 -3.32
C LEU A 46 -5.68 17.69 -4.73
N PRO A 47 -5.16 18.91 -4.94
CA PRO A 47 -4.90 19.42 -6.29
C PRO A 47 -3.85 18.59 -7.06
N PHE A 48 -2.91 18.00 -6.36
CA PHE A 48 -1.88 17.12 -6.94
C PHE A 48 -2.47 15.76 -7.28
N TYR A 49 -3.30 15.21 -6.39
CA TYR A 49 -4.01 13.96 -6.66
C TYR A 49 -4.92 14.08 -7.90
N GLN A 50 -5.67 15.17 -8.05
CA GLN A 50 -6.48 15.44 -9.24
C GLN A 50 -5.63 15.46 -10.52
N GLN A 51 -4.44 16.04 -10.48
CA GLN A 51 -3.52 16.03 -11.62
C GLN A 51 -3.03 14.60 -11.94
N LEU A 52 -2.74 13.77 -10.92
CA LEU A 52 -2.38 12.37 -11.12
C LEU A 52 -3.55 11.55 -11.68
N VAL A 53 -4.80 11.81 -11.23
CA VAL A 53 -6.01 11.20 -11.82
C VAL A 53 -6.11 11.56 -13.30
N LYS A 54 -5.98 12.84 -13.64
CA LYS A 54 -6.02 13.34 -15.03
C LYS A 54 -4.89 12.74 -15.88
N ALA A 55 -3.72 12.52 -15.32
CA ALA A 55 -2.59 11.87 -15.97
C ALA A 55 -2.76 10.33 -16.11
N GLY A 56 -3.86 9.75 -15.59
CA GLY A 56 -4.19 8.34 -15.76
C GLY A 56 -3.63 7.40 -14.69
N PHE A 57 -2.91 7.89 -13.67
CA PHE A 57 -2.28 7.01 -12.65
C PHE A 57 -3.29 6.24 -11.79
N VAL A 58 -4.51 6.74 -11.62
CA VAL A 58 -5.58 6.01 -10.93
C VAL A 58 -6.19 4.96 -11.85
N LYS A 59 -6.44 5.29 -13.12
CA LYS A 59 -6.91 4.33 -14.12
C LYS A 59 -5.91 3.17 -14.32
N ALA A 60 -4.63 3.45 -14.21
CA ALA A 60 -3.55 2.46 -14.27
C ALA A 60 -3.50 1.51 -13.06
N GLN A 61 -4.33 1.70 -12.02
CA GLN A 61 -4.51 0.71 -10.95
C GLN A 61 -5.50 -0.41 -11.34
N VAL A 62 -6.20 -0.26 -12.46
CA VAL A 62 -7.20 -1.23 -12.93
C VAL A 62 -6.69 -1.95 -14.18
N PRO A 63 -6.79 -3.30 -14.25
CA PRO A 63 -6.38 -4.08 -15.41
C PRO A 63 -7.14 -3.70 -16.69
N THR A 64 -6.46 -3.76 -17.84
CA THR A 64 -7.02 -3.47 -19.17
C THR A 64 -8.32 -4.23 -19.47
N PRO A 65 -8.48 -5.53 -19.14
CA PRO A 65 -9.74 -6.24 -19.39
C PRO A 65 -10.94 -5.67 -18.63
N LEU A 66 -10.71 -4.89 -17.56
CA LEU A 66 -11.76 -4.22 -16.77
C LEU A 66 -11.92 -2.74 -17.14
N GLY A 67 -11.33 -2.30 -18.25
CA GLY A 67 -11.41 -0.92 -18.75
C GLY A 67 -10.32 0.02 -18.22
N GLY A 68 -9.40 -0.47 -17.43
CA GLY A 68 -8.22 0.25 -16.95
C GLY A 68 -7.12 0.37 -18.01
N SER A 69 -5.90 0.64 -17.55
CA SER A 69 -4.72 0.71 -18.40
C SER A 69 -3.51 -0.01 -17.81
N ASN A 70 -3.71 -0.88 -16.80
CA ASN A 70 -2.64 -1.72 -16.27
C ASN A 70 -2.47 -2.95 -17.17
N GLU A 71 -1.32 -3.07 -17.80
CA GLU A 71 -0.96 -4.21 -18.65
C GLU A 71 -0.03 -5.19 -17.93
N SER A 72 0.74 -4.70 -16.94
CA SER A 72 1.72 -5.51 -16.21
C SER A 72 1.90 -5.02 -14.78
N PHE A 73 2.08 -5.94 -13.82
CA PHE A 73 2.44 -5.58 -12.46
C PHE A 73 3.85 -4.98 -12.37
N ILE A 74 4.73 -5.28 -13.32
CA ILE A 74 6.04 -4.65 -13.43
C ILE A 74 5.89 -3.17 -13.78
N ASP A 75 4.95 -2.81 -14.64
CA ASP A 75 4.65 -1.41 -14.97
C ASP A 75 4.19 -0.64 -13.73
N GLY A 76 3.33 -1.26 -12.93
CA GLY A 76 2.93 -0.71 -11.62
C GLY A 76 4.12 -0.50 -10.68
N ALA A 77 5.08 -1.42 -10.65
CA ALA A 77 6.29 -1.30 -9.83
C ALA A 77 7.21 -0.19 -10.32
N ILE A 78 7.37 -0.03 -11.63
CA ILE A 78 8.16 1.06 -12.24
C ILE A 78 7.56 2.42 -11.86
N VAL A 79 6.25 2.59 -12.04
CA VAL A 79 5.53 3.82 -11.67
C VAL A 79 5.66 4.09 -10.17
N ALA A 80 5.45 3.07 -9.33
CA ALA A 80 5.59 3.21 -7.88
C ALA A 80 6.99 3.68 -7.49
N GLU A 81 8.05 3.07 -8.03
CA GLU A 81 9.44 3.45 -7.75
C GLU A 81 9.73 4.89 -8.15
N GLU A 82 9.35 5.31 -9.38
CA GLU A 82 9.65 6.65 -9.90
C GLU A 82 8.93 7.73 -9.09
N LEU A 83 7.64 7.57 -8.82
CA LEU A 83 6.85 8.61 -8.17
C LEU A 83 7.06 8.63 -6.65
N TYR A 84 7.28 7.47 -6.02
CA TYR A 84 7.55 7.39 -4.57
C TYR A 84 8.89 8.03 -4.20
N ALA A 85 9.86 8.02 -5.11
CA ALA A 85 11.12 8.74 -4.94
C ALA A 85 10.93 10.26 -4.81
N ILE A 86 9.82 10.81 -5.33
CA ILE A 86 9.53 12.25 -5.31
C ILE A 86 8.66 12.61 -4.11
N ASP A 87 7.47 12.01 -3.99
CA ASP A 87 6.55 12.23 -2.86
C ASP A 87 5.82 10.95 -2.45
N SER A 88 6.22 10.40 -1.31
CA SER A 88 5.67 9.18 -0.72
C SER A 88 4.23 9.35 -0.24
N SER A 89 3.86 10.52 0.30
CA SER A 89 2.54 10.77 0.88
C SER A 89 1.45 10.75 -0.17
N ILE A 90 1.63 11.49 -1.28
CA ILE A 90 0.63 11.56 -2.34
C ILE A 90 0.54 10.24 -3.09
N MET A 91 1.69 9.60 -3.35
CA MET A 91 1.68 8.30 -4.01
C MET A 91 1.02 7.21 -3.18
N LEU A 92 1.06 7.30 -1.85
CA LEU A 92 0.31 6.38 -1.00
C LEU A 92 -1.21 6.48 -1.22
N HIS A 93 -1.76 7.65 -1.59
CA HIS A 93 -3.19 7.77 -1.94
C HIS A 93 -3.52 7.04 -3.25
N VAL A 94 -2.66 7.16 -4.26
CA VAL A 94 -2.83 6.47 -5.55
C VAL A 94 -2.74 4.96 -5.38
N LEU A 95 -1.67 4.47 -4.72
CA LEU A 95 -1.47 3.04 -4.51
C LEU A 95 -2.46 2.46 -3.48
N GLY A 96 -2.86 3.25 -2.48
CA GLY A 96 -3.93 2.91 -1.55
C GLY A 96 -5.30 2.80 -2.24
N THR A 97 -5.54 3.62 -3.27
CA THR A 97 -6.71 3.46 -4.14
C THR A 97 -6.63 2.14 -4.92
N GLY A 98 -5.47 1.79 -5.48
CA GLY A 98 -5.26 0.49 -6.12
C GLY A 98 -5.53 -0.69 -5.17
N LEU A 99 -4.98 -0.64 -3.95
CA LEU A 99 -5.26 -1.65 -2.92
C LEU A 99 -6.75 -1.70 -2.56
N GLY A 100 -7.42 -0.55 -2.48
CA GLY A 100 -8.86 -0.46 -2.21
C GLY A 100 -9.73 -1.09 -3.30
N LEU A 101 -9.28 -1.04 -4.56
CA LEU A 101 -9.95 -1.66 -5.69
C LEU A 101 -9.68 -3.17 -5.81
N MET A 102 -8.57 -3.63 -5.24
CA MET A 102 -8.11 -5.01 -5.43
C MET A 102 -9.14 -6.08 -5.02
N PRO A 103 -9.88 -5.99 -3.88
CA PRO A 103 -10.90 -6.98 -3.56
C PRO A 103 -11.99 -7.06 -4.62
N LEU A 104 -12.44 -5.91 -5.16
CA LEU A 104 -13.44 -5.87 -6.23
C LEU A 104 -12.91 -6.49 -7.53
N ILE A 105 -11.65 -6.23 -7.88
CA ILE A 105 -10.99 -6.80 -9.05
C ILE A 105 -10.88 -8.32 -8.92
N LEU A 106 -10.52 -8.83 -7.73
CA LEU A 106 -10.28 -10.25 -7.48
C LEU A 106 -11.56 -11.08 -7.27
N GLY A 107 -12.61 -10.50 -6.71
CA GLY A 107 -13.78 -11.24 -6.23
C GLY A 107 -15.12 -10.66 -6.63
N GLY A 108 -15.18 -9.52 -7.30
CA GLY A 108 -16.44 -8.91 -7.73
C GLY A 108 -17.09 -9.66 -8.89
N THR A 109 -18.43 -9.64 -8.94
CA THR A 109 -19.14 -10.08 -10.13
C THR A 109 -18.92 -9.09 -11.28
N PRO A 110 -19.13 -9.49 -12.55
CA PRO A 110 -19.02 -8.57 -13.69
C PRO A 110 -19.88 -7.29 -13.53
N GLU A 111 -21.07 -7.43 -12.93
CA GLU A 111 -21.98 -6.32 -12.66
C GLU A 111 -21.41 -5.39 -11.58
N GLN A 112 -20.86 -5.95 -10.51
CA GLN A 112 -20.21 -5.20 -9.45
C GLN A 112 -18.97 -4.48 -9.98
N GLN A 113 -18.11 -5.16 -10.73
CA GLN A 113 -16.93 -4.56 -11.36
C GLN A 113 -17.31 -3.41 -12.28
N LYS A 114 -18.27 -3.61 -13.19
CA LYS A 114 -18.77 -2.57 -14.10
C LYS A 114 -19.30 -1.36 -13.36
N LYS A 115 -20.10 -1.58 -12.30
CA LYS A 115 -20.73 -0.51 -11.51
C LYS A 115 -19.71 0.29 -10.70
N TYR A 116 -18.87 -0.41 -9.95
CA TYR A 116 -18.04 0.23 -8.91
C TYR A 116 -16.66 0.66 -9.39
N LEU A 117 -16.16 0.13 -10.54
CA LEU A 117 -14.91 0.63 -11.14
C LEU A 117 -15.12 1.91 -11.97
N ALA A 118 -16.34 2.19 -12.42
CA ALA A 118 -16.62 3.29 -13.34
C ALA A 118 -15.99 4.64 -12.92
N PRO A 119 -16.05 5.11 -11.66
CA PRO A 119 -15.44 6.39 -11.26
C PRO A 119 -13.92 6.45 -11.43
N PHE A 120 -13.24 5.31 -11.40
CA PHE A 120 -11.78 5.19 -11.46
C PHE A 120 -11.23 5.08 -12.90
N LEU A 121 -12.11 4.98 -13.89
CA LEU A 121 -11.76 4.79 -15.30
C LEU A 121 -11.82 6.07 -16.12
N THR A 122 -12.40 7.14 -15.59
CA THR A 122 -12.70 8.38 -16.34
C THR A 122 -11.52 9.33 -16.49
N CYS A 123 -10.47 9.20 -15.68
CA CYS A 123 -9.39 10.19 -15.53
C CYS A 123 -9.89 11.58 -15.12
N GLU A 124 -11.02 11.67 -14.43
CA GLU A 124 -11.65 12.91 -13.96
C GLU A 124 -11.95 12.84 -12.46
N GLY A 125 -12.02 14.03 -11.82
CA GLY A 125 -12.31 14.15 -10.39
C GLY A 125 -11.16 13.72 -9.50
N GLU A 126 -11.53 13.19 -8.33
CA GLU A 126 -10.59 12.78 -7.27
C GLU A 126 -11.04 11.49 -6.55
N PRO A 127 -11.45 10.43 -7.29
CA PRO A 127 -12.01 9.23 -6.66
C PRO A 127 -10.93 8.51 -5.83
N LEU A 128 -11.22 8.28 -4.55
CA LEU A 128 -10.44 7.46 -3.65
C LEU A 128 -11.12 6.10 -3.45
N ALA A 129 -10.33 5.02 -3.40
CA ALA A 129 -10.78 3.74 -2.89
C ALA A 129 -9.99 3.31 -1.66
N SER A 130 -10.58 2.43 -0.85
CA SER A 130 -9.97 1.95 0.39
C SER A 130 -10.27 0.48 0.64
N LEU A 131 -9.25 -0.27 1.06
CA LEU A 131 -9.43 -1.57 1.72
C LEU A 131 -9.50 -1.33 3.23
N ILE A 132 -10.67 -1.54 3.82
CA ILE A 132 -10.94 -1.27 5.23
C ILE A 132 -10.90 -2.59 6.01
N HIS A 133 -9.68 -2.93 6.50
CA HIS A 133 -9.44 -4.16 7.25
C HIS A 133 -8.96 -3.89 8.68
N SER A 134 -7.95 -3.05 8.85
CA SER A 134 -7.25 -2.85 10.12
C SER A 134 -8.12 -2.22 11.21
N GLU A 135 -7.88 -2.63 12.47
CA GLU A 135 -8.65 -2.23 13.65
C GLU A 135 -7.74 -1.68 14.76
N PRO A 136 -8.26 -0.87 15.69
CA PRO A 136 -7.45 -0.31 16.79
C PRO A 136 -6.74 -1.35 17.65
N GLY A 137 -7.38 -2.52 17.89
CA GLY A 137 -6.80 -3.65 18.62
C GLY A 137 -5.76 -4.45 17.83
N GLY A 138 -5.58 -4.14 16.54
CA GLY A 138 -4.73 -4.90 15.63
C GLY A 138 -5.46 -6.10 15.00
N THR A 139 -4.95 -6.54 13.85
CA THR A 139 -5.57 -7.62 13.06
C THR A 139 -4.59 -8.75 12.73
N ALA A 140 -3.46 -8.82 13.42
CA ALA A 140 -2.44 -9.83 13.14
C ALA A 140 -2.97 -11.28 13.26
N ASN A 141 -3.90 -11.51 14.19
CA ASN A 141 -4.45 -12.82 14.52
C ASN A 141 -5.91 -13.01 14.06
N TRP A 142 -6.36 -12.26 13.07
CA TRP A 142 -7.76 -12.23 12.65
C TRP A 142 -8.32 -13.57 12.13
N LEU A 143 -7.45 -14.48 11.70
CA LEU A 143 -7.77 -15.84 11.26
C LEU A 143 -7.20 -16.92 12.19
N GLU A 144 -6.80 -16.57 13.42
CA GLU A 144 -6.32 -17.55 14.39
C GLU A 144 -7.52 -18.33 14.96
N LYS A 145 -7.47 -19.66 14.84
CA LYS A 145 -8.51 -20.55 15.39
C LYS A 145 -8.54 -20.42 16.91
N GLY A 146 -9.71 -20.18 17.47
CA GLY A 146 -9.89 -19.91 18.90
C GLY A 146 -9.49 -18.49 19.32
N GLY A 147 -9.01 -17.65 18.40
CA GLY A 147 -8.75 -16.23 18.64
C GLY A 147 -10.03 -15.39 18.64
N GLN A 148 -9.88 -14.09 18.93
CA GLN A 148 -11.02 -13.16 18.98
C GLN A 148 -11.58 -12.79 17.59
N GLY A 149 -10.77 -12.92 16.54
CA GLY A 149 -11.12 -12.50 15.19
C GLY A 149 -11.17 -10.98 15.03
N LEU A 150 -11.88 -10.50 14.02
CA LEU A 150 -12.16 -9.07 13.84
C LEU A 150 -13.21 -8.61 14.85
N GLU A 151 -12.98 -7.43 15.45
CA GLU A 151 -13.96 -6.78 16.36
C GLU A 151 -15.12 -6.16 15.59
N THR A 152 -14.88 -5.71 14.33
CA THR A 152 -15.96 -5.18 13.48
C THR A 152 -16.81 -6.33 12.98
N THR A 153 -18.08 -6.35 13.43
CA THR A 153 -19.03 -7.42 13.14
C THR A 153 -20.13 -6.98 12.19
N ALA A 154 -20.69 -7.96 11.46
CA ALA A 154 -21.85 -7.79 10.60
C ALA A 154 -22.91 -8.85 10.92
N ARG A 155 -24.16 -8.42 11.16
CA ARG A 155 -25.33 -9.28 11.38
C ARG A 155 -26.32 -9.10 10.24
N LYS A 156 -26.82 -10.20 9.71
CA LYS A 156 -27.85 -10.15 8.66
C LYS A 156 -29.22 -9.78 9.24
N GLU A 157 -29.92 -8.85 8.61
CA GLU A 157 -31.25 -8.41 9.00
C GLU A 157 -32.09 -8.15 7.74
N GLY A 158 -32.84 -9.14 7.32
CA GLY A 158 -33.61 -9.10 6.06
C GLY A 158 -32.71 -8.91 4.85
N ASP A 159 -32.94 -7.83 4.09
CA ASP A 159 -32.20 -7.47 2.89
C ASP A 159 -30.94 -6.62 3.18
N TYR A 160 -30.57 -6.46 4.45
CA TYR A 160 -29.45 -5.65 4.90
C TYR A 160 -28.51 -6.44 5.82
N TYR A 161 -27.32 -5.92 5.98
CA TYR A 161 -26.41 -6.23 7.08
C TYR A 161 -26.25 -5.02 7.98
N ILE A 162 -26.25 -5.25 9.29
CA ILE A 162 -26.01 -4.25 10.32
C ILE A 162 -24.59 -4.40 10.81
N ILE A 163 -23.77 -3.35 10.64
CA ILE A 163 -22.36 -3.35 10.96
C ILE A 163 -22.09 -2.51 12.19
N ASN A 164 -21.31 -3.06 13.13
CA ASN A 164 -20.82 -2.37 14.32
C ASN A 164 -19.32 -2.62 14.49
N GLY A 165 -18.55 -1.58 14.82
CA GLY A 165 -17.12 -1.69 15.08
C GLY A 165 -16.34 -0.44 14.74
N ASN A 166 -15.01 -0.56 14.85
CA ASN A 166 -14.07 0.50 14.61
C ASN A 166 -12.99 0.06 13.65
N LYS A 167 -12.52 0.98 12.82
CA LYS A 167 -11.41 0.75 11.88
C LYS A 167 -10.36 1.85 12.02
N LEU A 168 -9.10 1.48 11.85
CA LEU A 168 -7.96 2.39 11.99
C LEU A 168 -6.86 2.02 10.98
N TRP A 169 -6.06 2.99 10.57
CA TRP A 169 -4.97 2.83 9.59
C TRP A 169 -5.45 2.43 8.18
N THR A 170 -6.70 2.73 7.85
CA THR A 170 -7.31 2.38 6.57
C THR A 170 -7.17 3.54 5.58
N THR A 171 -6.07 3.53 4.82
CA THR A 171 -5.73 4.60 3.86
C THR A 171 -6.93 4.97 3.00
N ASN A 172 -7.19 6.27 2.87
CA ASN A 172 -8.26 6.88 2.07
C ASN A 172 -9.70 6.65 2.55
N SER A 173 -9.94 5.86 3.61
CA SER A 173 -11.29 5.37 3.94
C SER A 173 -12.31 6.47 4.25
N ALA A 174 -11.87 7.60 4.81
CA ALA A 174 -12.77 8.72 5.09
C ALA A 174 -13.02 9.64 3.89
N GLY A 175 -12.35 9.41 2.76
CA GLY A 175 -12.43 10.33 1.62
C GLY A 175 -11.85 11.70 1.94
N TRP A 176 -12.01 12.63 1.02
CA TRP A 176 -11.46 13.99 1.16
C TRP A 176 -12.18 14.83 2.23
N ASP A 177 -13.45 14.61 2.45
CA ASP A 177 -14.33 15.44 3.30
C ASP A 177 -14.87 14.71 4.55
N GLY A 178 -14.30 13.57 4.89
CA GLY A 178 -14.75 12.77 6.04
C GLY A 178 -16.04 11.98 5.81
N LYS A 179 -16.59 11.99 4.59
CA LYS A 179 -17.86 11.32 4.24
C LYS A 179 -17.68 10.01 3.48
N GLY A 180 -16.49 9.42 3.59
CA GLY A 180 -16.14 8.15 2.98
C GLY A 180 -15.47 8.28 1.61
N ALA A 181 -14.74 7.25 1.23
CA ALA A 181 -14.16 7.08 -0.10
C ALA A 181 -15.25 6.87 -1.16
N ALA A 182 -14.91 7.07 -2.44
CA ALA A 182 -15.83 6.76 -3.56
C ALA A 182 -16.22 5.28 -3.56
N LEU A 183 -15.28 4.40 -3.18
CA LEU A 183 -15.51 2.98 -2.91
C LEU A 183 -14.66 2.53 -1.73
N ALA A 184 -15.26 1.78 -0.81
CA ALA A 184 -14.57 1.08 0.26
C ALA A 184 -14.93 -0.41 0.27
N CYS A 185 -13.92 -1.27 0.33
CA CYS A 185 -14.07 -2.70 0.58
C CYS A 185 -13.95 -2.92 2.10
N LEU A 186 -15.08 -2.94 2.79
CA LEU A 186 -15.17 -3.05 4.25
C LEU A 186 -15.17 -4.51 4.68
N CYS A 187 -14.12 -4.95 5.34
CA CYS A 187 -13.96 -6.30 5.86
C CYS A 187 -14.54 -6.41 7.28
N CYS A 188 -15.46 -7.35 7.49
CA CYS A 188 -16.12 -7.63 8.75
C CYS A 188 -16.11 -9.13 9.07
N ARG A 189 -16.38 -9.46 10.32
CA ARG A 189 -16.69 -10.82 10.75
C ARG A 189 -18.21 -10.97 10.92
N LEU A 190 -18.78 -12.04 10.36
CA LEU A 190 -20.18 -12.40 10.62
C LEU A 190 -20.35 -12.78 12.10
N SER A 191 -21.36 -12.22 12.75
CA SER A 191 -21.72 -12.55 14.14
C SER A 191 -23.17 -12.12 14.40
N GLU A 192 -23.99 -13.03 14.87
CA GLU A 192 -25.42 -12.77 15.12
C GLU A 192 -25.66 -11.84 16.33
N ASP A 193 -24.81 -11.95 17.34
CA ASP A 193 -24.93 -11.22 18.62
C ASP A 193 -23.83 -10.17 18.83
N GLY A 194 -22.88 -10.05 17.91
CA GLY A 194 -21.70 -9.18 18.06
C GLY A 194 -20.66 -9.73 19.05
N GLY A 195 -20.87 -10.94 19.55
CA GLY A 195 -19.98 -11.61 20.49
C GLY A 195 -18.64 -12.06 19.88
N PRO A 196 -17.76 -12.66 20.70
CA PRO A 196 -16.50 -13.23 20.23
C PRO A 196 -16.75 -14.36 19.23
N GLN A 197 -15.71 -14.68 18.46
CA GLN A 197 -15.75 -15.81 17.52
C GLN A 197 -15.91 -17.14 18.29
N ASP A 198 -16.72 -18.07 17.76
CA ASP A 198 -16.78 -19.43 18.29
C ASP A 198 -15.41 -20.10 18.07
N PRO A 199 -14.76 -20.63 19.12
CA PRO A 199 -13.46 -21.26 19.01
C PRO A 199 -13.45 -22.54 18.16
N ASN A 200 -14.62 -23.12 17.86
CA ASN A 200 -14.75 -24.30 17.03
C ASN A 200 -14.90 -23.97 15.54
N ASP A 201 -15.32 -22.74 15.21
CA ASP A 201 -15.50 -22.31 13.83
C ASP A 201 -14.17 -22.17 13.10
N ASP A 202 -14.21 -22.34 11.77
CA ASP A 202 -13.15 -21.85 10.90
C ASP A 202 -13.26 -20.32 10.77
N PRO A 203 -12.30 -19.54 11.28
CA PRO A 203 -12.35 -18.09 11.23
C PRO A 203 -12.53 -17.53 9.82
N ALA A 204 -11.97 -18.19 8.81
CA ALA A 204 -12.01 -17.73 7.42
C ALA A 204 -13.44 -17.78 6.84
N SER A 205 -14.27 -18.73 7.29
CA SER A 205 -15.65 -18.89 6.80
C SER A 205 -16.57 -17.74 7.25
N ASN A 206 -16.22 -17.05 8.33
CA ASN A 206 -17.00 -15.96 8.91
C ASN A 206 -16.58 -14.57 8.39
N ILE A 207 -15.62 -14.49 7.48
CA ILE A 207 -15.19 -13.20 6.92
C ILE A 207 -16.06 -12.82 5.73
N ILE A 208 -16.58 -11.61 5.80
CA ILE A 208 -17.41 -10.99 4.75
C ILE A 208 -16.83 -9.63 4.37
N VAL A 209 -16.94 -9.26 3.09
CA VAL A 209 -16.50 -7.97 2.57
C VAL A 209 -17.68 -7.26 1.92
N PHE A 210 -17.87 -6.00 2.26
CA PHE A 210 -18.93 -5.14 1.71
C PHE A 210 -18.36 -4.08 0.79
N LEU A 211 -19.07 -3.79 -0.29
CA LEU A 211 -18.82 -2.66 -1.18
C LEU A 211 -19.59 -1.44 -0.65
N VAL A 212 -18.90 -0.55 0.04
CA VAL A 212 -19.48 0.65 0.65
C VAL A 212 -19.12 1.87 -0.19
N THR A 213 -20.14 2.63 -0.59
CA THR A 213 -19.98 3.89 -1.33
C THR A 213 -20.39 5.10 -0.47
N ARG A 214 -20.07 6.30 -0.95
CA ARG A 214 -20.57 7.54 -0.33
C ARG A 214 -22.10 7.57 -0.26
N ASP A 215 -22.78 7.05 -1.29
CA ASP A 215 -24.25 6.93 -1.29
C ASP A 215 -24.76 5.96 -0.22
N THR A 216 -24.05 4.84 0.00
CA THR A 216 -24.36 3.91 1.09
C THR A 216 -24.27 4.63 2.44
N ILE A 217 -23.21 5.41 2.65
CA ILE A 217 -23.04 6.20 3.88
C ILE A 217 -24.16 7.25 4.02
N ALA A 218 -24.46 7.99 2.96
CA ALA A 218 -25.46 9.06 2.96
C ALA A 218 -26.91 8.58 3.24
N ARG A 219 -27.21 7.31 2.95
CA ARG A 219 -28.53 6.70 3.22
C ARG A 219 -28.69 6.20 4.65
N ASN A 220 -27.62 6.17 5.41
CA ASN A 220 -27.63 5.77 6.81
C ASN A 220 -27.99 6.94 7.72
N GLU A 221 -28.34 6.63 8.98
CA GLU A 221 -28.50 7.64 10.02
C GLU A 221 -27.19 8.47 10.19
N PRO A 222 -27.28 9.75 10.52
CA PRO A 222 -26.13 10.67 10.53
C PRO A 222 -24.92 10.20 11.37
N ASN A 223 -25.17 9.41 12.42
CA ASN A 223 -24.12 8.91 13.33
C ASN A 223 -23.72 7.45 13.05
N ALA A 224 -24.30 6.82 12.02
CA ALA A 224 -24.01 5.42 11.71
C ALA A 224 -22.59 5.22 11.17
N TYR A 225 -22.02 6.25 10.51
CA TYR A 225 -20.63 6.34 10.10
C TYR A 225 -20.01 7.63 10.64
N GLN A 226 -18.86 7.52 11.28
CA GLN A 226 -18.14 8.67 11.81
C GLN A 226 -16.64 8.55 11.57
N LYS A 227 -16.02 9.62 11.04
CA LYS A 227 -14.57 9.83 11.15
C LYS A 227 -14.28 10.38 12.55
N ILE A 228 -13.57 9.63 13.38
CA ILE A 228 -13.28 9.98 14.77
C ILE A 228 -12.01 10.83 14.87
N ALA A 229 -10.96 10.44 14.13
CA ALA A 229 -9.66 11.12 14.15
C ALA A 229 -8.86 10.85 12.88
N GLU A 230 -7.90 11.73 12.61
CA GLU A 230 -6.82 11.53 11.66
C GLU A 230 -5.50 11.57 12.45
N PRO A 231 -4.86 10.43 12.73
CA PRO A 231 -3.64 10.40 13.53
C PRO A 231 -2.48 11.13 12.85
N ASN A 232 -1.69 11.89 13.61
CA ASN A 232 -0.45 12.47 13.09
C ASN A 232 0.61 11.37 12.90
N LEU A 233 1.28 11.39 11.76
CA LEU A 233 2.25 10.38 11.35
C LEU A 233 3.67 10.94 11.38
N MET A 234 4.64 10.10 11.76
CA MET A 234 6.06 10.41 11.76
C MET A 234 6.62 10.55 10.33
N GLY A 235 6.24 9.65 9.45
CA GLY A 235 6.51 9.63 8.01
C GLY A 235 5.21 9.71 7.22
N HIS A 236 5.29 9.84 5.88
CA HIS A 236 4.10 9.99 5.03
C HIS A 236 3.14 11.07 5.58
N THR A 237 3.72 12.21 5.95
CA THR A 237 3.10 13.23 6.80
C THR A 237 1.86 13.92 6.20
N ALA A 238 1.53 13.66 4.95
CA ALA A 238 0.31 14.09 4.28
C ALA A 238 -0.55 12.92 3.80
N ALA A 239 -0.28 11.69 4.25
CA ALA A 239 -1.14 10.54 3.99
C ALA A 239 -2.37 10.54 4.92
N SER A 240 -3.43 9.83 4.53
CA SER A 240 -4.63 9.64 5.35
C SER A 240 -4.74 8.19 5.82
N GLY A 241 -4.93 8.01 7.12
CA GLY A 241 -5.13 6.70 7.76
C GLY A 241 -6.12 6.83 8.93
N PRO A 242 -7.37 7.23 8.66
CA PRO A 242 -8.30 7.70 9.68
C PRO A 242 -8.74 6.59 10.63
N PHE A 243 -9.17 7.02 11.82
CA PHE A 243 -9.97 6.26 12.73
C PHE A 243 -11.45 6.48 12.40
N THR A 244 -12.13 5.42 11.99
CA THR A 244 -13.56 5.43 11.64
C THR A 244 -14.37 4.51 12.52
N ARG A 245 -15.63 4.86 12.77
CA ARG A 245 -16.59 4.09 13.59
C ARG A 245 -17.84 3.81 12.79
N TYR A 246 -18.35 2.59 12.96
CA TYR A 246 -19.61 2.10 12.42
C TYR A 246 -20.53 1.75 13.58
N THR A 247 -21.75 2.32 13.60
CA THR A 247 -22.73 2.08 14.66
C THR A 247 -24.09 1.81 14.01
N ASN A 248 -24.56 0.57 14.10
CA ASN A 248 -25.78 0.12 13.43
C ASN A 248 -25.82 0.53 11.94
N PHE A 249 -24.64 0.50 11.31
CA PHE A 249 -24.45 0.91 9.93
C PHE A 249 -25.05 -0.13 8.98
N LYS A 250 -25.99 0.30 8.14
CA LYS A 250 -26.73 -0.59 7.22
C LYS A 250 -26.07 -0.65 5.87
N VAL A 251 -25.83 -1.87 5.39
CA VAL A 251 -25.33 -2.14 4.02
C VAL A 251 -26.29 -3.12 3.36
N PRO A 252 -26.78 -2.85 2.13
CA PRO A 252 -27.61 -3.81 1.39
C PRO A 252 -26.92 -5.15 1.19
N ALA A 253 -27.62 -6.26 1.30
CA ALA A 253 -27.09 -7.59 1.05
C ALA A 253 -26.57 -7.77 -0.40
N ALA A 254 -27.11 -6.99 -1.35
CA ALA A 254 -26.66 -6.96 -2.73
C ALA A 254 -25.24 -6.35 -2.90
N ASP A 255 -24.76 -5.60 -1.90
CA ASP A 255 -23.43 -4.97 -1.91
C ASP A 255 -22.38 -5.84 -1.18
N VAL A 256 -22.69 -7.10 -0.88
CA VAL A 256 -21.70 -8.09 -0.45
C VAL A 256 -20.80 -8.42 -1.64
N LEU A 257 -19.50 -8.41 -1.43
CA LEU A 257 -18.51 -8.72 -2.46
C LEU A 257 -18.46 -10.23 -2.72
N GLY A 258 -18.74 -10.63 -3.97
CA GLY A 258 -18.62 -12.02 -4.41
C GLY A 258 -19.59 -12.97 -3.69
N ALA A 259 -19.21 -14.24 -3.60
CA ALA A 259 -19.96 -15.24 -2.86
C ALA A 259 -19.60 -15.22 -1.37
N SER A 260 -20.58 -15.50 -0.52
CA SER A 260 -20.37 -15.67 0.93
C SER A 260 -19.30 -16.77 1.20
N GLY A 261 -18.42 -16.52 2.17
CA GLY A 261 -17.36 -17.46 2.57
C GLY A 261 -16.01 -17.24 1.87
N ASN A 262 -15.92 -16.41 0.83
CA ASN A 262 -14.67 -16.15 0.12
C ASN A 262 -13.91 -14.88 0.61
N GLY A 263 -14.47 -14.15 1.57
CA GLY A 263 -13.94 -12.87 2.02
C GLY A 263 -12.49 -12.95 2.48
N ALA A 264 -12.15 -13.94 3.30
CA ALA A 264 -10.79 -14.12 3.81
C ALA A 264 -9.77 -14.35 2.67
N SER A 265 -10.07 -15.23 1.72
CA SER A 265 -9.21 -15.51 0.58
C SER A 265 -8.98 -14.28 -0.29
N ILE A 266 -10.02 -13.51 -0.57
CA ILE A 266 -9.92 -12.27 -1.36
C ILE A 266 -9.00 -11.27 -0.65
N ILE A 267 -9.17 -11.06 0.65
CA ILE A 267 -8.36 -10.12 1.44
C ILE A 267 -6.89 -10.57 1.50
N LEU A 268 -6.63 -11.86 1.74
CA LEU A 268 -5.28 -12.41 1.75
C LEU A 268 -4.57 -12.23 0.40
N ARG A 269 -5.26 -12.49 -0.72
CA ARG A 269 -4.73 -12.29 -2.08
C ARG A 269 -4.47 -10.81 -2.37
N ALA A 270 -5.36 -9.91 -1.99
CA ALA A 270 -5.17 -8.47 -2.15
C ALA A 270 -3.91 -7.99 -1.41
N PHE A 271 -3.74 -8.39 -0.16
CA PHE A 271 -2.54 -8.07 0.62
C PHE A 271 -1.27 -8.78 0.15
N SER A 272 -1.36 -9.93 -0.50
CA SER A 272 -0.19 -10.59 -1.09
C SER A 272 0.38 -9.78 -2.25
N MET A 273 -0.48 -9.29 -3.13
CA MET A 273 -0.07 -8.48 -4.28
C MET A 273 0.49 -7.12 -3.83
N SER A 274 -0.17 -6.45 -2.88
CA SER A 274 0.31 -5.16 -2.35
C SER A 274 1.63 -5.31 -1.58
N ALA A 275 1.88 -6.47 -0.97
CA ALA A 275 3.13 -6.76 -0.28
C ALA A 275 4.36 -6.65 -1.20
N ALA A 276 4.30 -7.23 -2.40
CA ALA A 276 5.37 -7.12 -3.39
C ALA A 276 5.53 -5.67 -3.90
N LEU A 277 4.41 -4.96 -4.11
CA LEU A 277 4.42 -3.56 -4.53
C LEU A 277 5.03 -2.64 -3.47
N ALA A 278 4.81 -2.93 -2.17
CA ALA A 278 5.47 -2.21 -1.07
C ALA A 278 7.01 -2.31 -1.16
N GLY A 279 7.53 -3.40 -1.73
CA GLY A 279 8.95 -3.51 -2.06
C GLY A 279 9.41 -2.46 -3.09
N ALA A 280 8.64 -2.21 -4.14
CA ALA A 280 8.95 -1.18 -5.14
C ALA A 280 8.85 0.24 -4.55
N MET A 281 7.88 0.50 -3.67
CA MET A 281 7.77 1.76 -2.92
C MET A 281 9.03 2.01 -2.07
N ALA A 282 9.50 0.98 -1.37
CA ALA A 282 10.72 1.04 -0.57
C ALA A 282 11.96 1.34 -1.44
N VAL A 283 12.04 0.73 -2.64
CA VAL A 283 13.10 1.01 -3.63
C VAL A 283 13.09 2.48 -4.05
N GLY A 284 11.92 3.09 -4.30
CA GLY A 284 11.81 4.51 -4.62
C GLY A 284 12.39 5.40 -3.52
N THR A 285 12.06 5.11 -2.25
CA THR A 285 12.59 5.86 -1.10
C THR A 285 14.11 5.71 -0.95
N MET A 286 14.64 4.47 -1.07
CA MET A 286 16.07 4.21 -1.04
C MET A 286 16.81 4.93 -2.16
N ARG A 287 16.24 4.93 -3.37
CA ARG A 287 16.82 5.59 -4.55
C ARG A 287 16.91 7.10 -4.34
N ALA A 288 15.86 7.74 -3.81
CA ALA A 288 15.89 9.17 -3.51
C ALA A 288 17.00 9.54 -2.52
N ALA A 289 17.21 8.73 -1.49
CA ALA A 289 18.29 8.93 -0.52
C ALA A 289 19.67 8.74 -1.15
N PHE A 290 19.82 7.69 -1.95
CA PHE A 290 21.07 7.39 -2.68
C PHE A 290 21.44 8.51 -3.65
N GLU A 291 20.51 8.98 -4.47
CA GLU A 291 20.76 10.05 -5.46
C GLU A 291 21.19 11.36 -4.77
N ALA A 292 20.54 11.72 -3.67
CA ALA A 292 20.90 12.89 -2.88
C ALA A 292 22.30 12.76 -2.25
N ALA A 293 22.63 11.59 -1.70
CA ALA A 293 23.93 11.30 -1.10
C ALA A 293 25.04 11.24 -2.15
N LEU A 294 24.77 10.63 -3.31
CA LEU A 294 25.73 10.56 -4.42
C LEU A 294 26.07 11.96 -4.95
N LYS A 295 25.05 12.81 -5.12
CA LYS A 295 25.27 14.19 -5.51
C LYS A 295 26.16 14.91 -4.50
N PHE A 296 25.80 14.83 -3.22
CA PHE A 296 26.60 15.41 -2.14
C PHE A 296 28.05 14.90 -2.15
N ALA A 297 28.25 13.59 -2.28
CA ALA A 297 29.57 12.96 -2.26
C ALA A 297 30.48 13.40 -3.43
N LYS A 298 29.90 13.76 -4.57
CA LYS A 298 30.63 14.26 -5.74
C LYS A 298 30.97 15.75 -5.64
N GLU A 299 30.18 16.53 -4.93
CA GLU A 299 30.31 17.98 -4.86
C GLU A 299 31.09 18.46 -3.62
N ASP A 300 31.04 17.73 -2.49
CA ASP A 300 31.62 18.11 -1.22
C ASP A 300 32.96 17.40 -0.95
N SER A 301 33.98 18.13 -0.62
CA SER A 301 35.31 17.60 -0.25
C SER A 301 35.55 17.56 1.27
N ARG A 302 34.60 18.08 2.08
CA ARG A 302 34.80 18.32 3.53
C ARG A 302 36.08 19.09 3.85
N ARG A 303 36.42 20.06 3.02
CA ARG A 303 37.69 20.83 3.04
C ARG A 303 38.94 19.96 2.81
N GLY A 304 38.77 18.76 2.27
CA GLY A 304 39.87 17.92 1.81
C GLY A 304 40.34 18.30 0.39
N THR A 305 41.27 17.54 -0.12
CA THR A 305 41.88 17.77 -1.45
C THR A 305 41.05 17.21 -2.61
N VAL A 306 40.11 16.29 -2.32
CA VAL A 306 39.28 15.59 -3.32
C VAL A 306 37.85 15.46 -2.81
N PRO A 307 36.85 15.30 -3.70
CA PRO A 307 35.46 14.95 -3.31
C PRO A 307 35.44 13.70 -2.43
N ILE A 308 34.47 13.65 -1.50
CA ILE A 308 34.42 12.55 -0.51
C ILE A 308 34.14 11.19 -1.17
N ILE A 309 33.56 11.17 -2.36
CA ILE A 309 33.35 9.92 -3.12
C ILE A 309 34.68 9.22 -3.47
N GLU A 310 35.79 9.95 -3.55
CA GLU A 310 37.12 9.40 -3.80
C GLU A 310 37.75 8.78 -2.53
N ARG A 311 37.08 8.86 -1.39
CA ARG A 311 37.49 8.24 -0.14
C ARG A 311 36.79 6.89 0.02
N GLN A 312 37.56 5.83 0.41
CA GLN A 312 37.04 4.45 0.48
C GLN A 312 35.83 4.31 1.40
N SER A 313 35.89 4.82 2.63
CA SER A 313 34.80 4.60 3.60
C SER A 313 33.47 5.27 3.22
N PRO A 314 33.39 6.51 2.68
CA PRO A 314 32.15 7.03 2.11
C PRO A 314 31.70 6.26 0.87
N ALA A 315 32.64 5.85 -0.01
CA ALA A 315 32.30 5.06 -1.19
C ALA A 315 31.68 3.72 -0.84
N ASP A 316 32.16 3.03 0.21
CA ASP A 316 31.61 1.76 0.69
C ASP A 316 30.13 1.90 1.13
N LEU A 317 29.77 3.02 1.78
CA LEU A 317 28.36 3.29 2.16
C LEU A 317 27.44 3.45 0.93
N LEU A 318 27.93 4.12 -0.13
CA LEU A 318 27.20 4.21 -1.41
C LEU A 318 27.09 2.85 -2.09
N ILE A 319 28.16 2.07 -2.12
CA ILE A 319 28.17 0.72 -2.69
C ILE A 319 27.14 -0.16 -1.98
N ASN A 320 27.13 -0.15 -0.64
CA ASN A 320 26.18 -0.91 0.15
C ASN A 320 24.71 -0.48 -0.12
N ALA A 321 24.45 0.82 -0.14
CA ALA A 321 23.12 1.34 -0.48
C ALA A 321 22.70 0.92 -1.89
N LYS A 322 23.60 1.01 -2.89
CA LYS A 322 23.33 0.61 -4.28
C LYS A 322 23.00 -0.87 -4.41
N ILE A 323 23.75 -1.74 -3.73
CA ILE A 323 23.48 -3.19 -3.70
C ILE A 323 22.10 -3.47 -3.11
N LYS A 324 21.76 -2.81 -1.98
CA LYS A 324 20.43 -2.96 -1.36
C LYS A 324 19.30 -2.54 -2.29
N ILE A 325 19.46 -1.44 -3.03
CA ILE A 325 18.48 -0.96 -4.02
C ILE A 325 18.28 -1.98 -5.13
N ASP A 326 19.38 -2.43 -5.76
CA ASP A 326 19.29 -3.31 -6.91
C ASP A 326 18.74 -4.70 -6.55
N THR A 327 19.19 -5.27 -5.43
CA THR A 327 18.68 -6.56 -4.95
C THR A 327 17.19 -6.47 -4.56
N SER A 328 16.78 -5.38 -3.91
CA SER A 328 15.37 -5.14 -3.55
C SER A 328 14.50 -5.02 -4.81
N ARG A 329 14.94 -4.25 -5.82
CA ARG A 329 14.22 -4.10 -7.08
C ARG A 329 14.01 -5.45 -7.77
N LEU A 330 15.09 -6.22 -7.92
CA LEU A 330 15.00 -7.54 -8.57
C LEU A 330 14.07 -8.50 -7.81
N LEU A 331 14.12 -8.48 -6.49
CA LEU A 331 13.25 -9.35 -5.69
C LEU A 331 11.77 -8.94 -5.78
N ALA A 332 11.47 -7.64 -5.73
CA ALA A 332 10.11 -7.13 -5.92
C ALA A 332 9.58 -7.46 -7.34
N TRP A 333 10.39 -7.25 -8.37
CA TRP A 333 10.02 -7.57 -9.75
C TRP A 333 9.81 -9.06 -9.96
N LYS A 334 10.69 -9.92 -9.42
CA LYS A 334 10.50 -11.38 -9.47
C LYS A 334 9.16 -11.81 -8.87
N ALA A 335 8.80 -11.25 -7.71
CA ALA A 335 7.54 -11.58 -7.06
C ALA A 335 6.32 -11.17 -7.90
N LEU A 336 6.33 -9.94 -8.45
CA LEU A 336 5.25 -9.40 -9.28
C LEU A 336 5.11 -10.14 -10.61
N ASP A 337 6.23 -10.41 -11.29
CA ASP A 337 6.27 -11.20 -12.54
C ASP A 337 5.74 -12.63 -12.32
N GLY A 338 6.11 -13.26 -11.20
CA GLY A 338 5.62 -14.58 -10.83
C GLY A 338 4.11 -14.63 -10.62
N VAL A 339 3.55 -13.60 -9.95
CA VAL A 339 2.09 -13.48 -9.76
C VAL A 339 1.39 -13.26 -11.11
N GLU A 340 1.91 -12.38 -11.95
CA GLU A 340 1.33 -12.06 -13.26
C GLU A 340 1.34 -13.25 -14.20
N LYS A 341 2.46 -13.95 -14.31
CA LYS A 341 2.63 -15.11 -15.21
C LYS A 341 2.09 -16.41 -14.65
N GLY A 342 1.67 -16.42 -13.39
CA GLY A 342 1.24 -17.67 -12.74
C GLY A 342 2.38 -18.68 -12.57
N THR A 343 3.63 -18.22 -12.43
CA THR A 343 4.79 -19.10 -12.28
C THR A 343 4.76 -19.83 -10.95
N GLY A 344 4.92 -21.15 -10.99
CA GLY A 344 4.80 -22.02 -9.81
C GLY A 344 3.35 -22.18 -9.33
N ASP A 345 3.17 -22.70 -8.14
CA ASP A 345 1.89 -22.80 -7.47
C ASP A 345 1.53 -21.53 -6.67
N ASP A 346 0.35 -21.51 -6.08
CA ASP A 346 -0.12 -20.35 -5.29
C ASP A 346 0.77 -20.10 -4.07
N SER A 347 1.26 -21.15 -3.40
CA SER A 347 2.13 -21.07 -2.24
C SER A 347 3.47 -20.43 -2.58
N SER A 348 4.09 -20.83 -3.69
CA SER A 348 5.37 -20.29 -4.17
C SER A 348 5.26 -18.82 -4.55
N ARG A 349 4.17 -18.41 -5.21
CA ARG A 349 3.91 -17.00 -5.53
C ARG A 349 3.69 -16.16 -4.28
N TYR A 350 2.94 -16.71 -3.33
CA TYR A 350 2.73 -16.06 -2.04
C TYR A 350 4.03 -15.89 -1.27
N GLU A 351 4.84 -16.95 -1.20
CA GLU A 351 6.18 -16.91 -0.59
C GLU A 351 7.06 -15.81 -1.20
N ALA A 352 7.12 -15.73 -2.53
CA ALA A 352 7.91 -14.70 -3.22
C ALA A 352 7.46 -13.28 -2.85
N CYS A 353 6.15 -13.03 -2.75
CA CYS A 353 5.60 -11.74 -2.30
C CYS A 353 5.98 -11.42 -0.85
N LEU A 354 5.92 -12.41 0.05
CA LEU A 354 6.32 -12.24 1.45
C LEU A 354 7.82 -11.94 1.58
N GLN A 355 8.66 -12.67 0.83
CA GLN A 355 10.11 -12.44 0.79
C GLN A 355 10.44 -11.03 0.28
N ALA A 356 9.80 -10.58 -0.80
CA ALA A 356 9.96 -9.24 -1.35
C ALA A 356 9.57 -8.18 -0.32
N LYS A 357 8.39 -8.32 0.33
CA LYS A 357 7.95 -7.40 1.38
C LYS A 357 8.96 -7.32 2.52
N ILE A 358 9.31 -8.45 3.09
CA ILE A 358 10.20 -8.50 4.26
C ILE A 358 11.56 -7.89 3.92
N TYR A 359 12.21 -8.40 2.86
CA TYR A 359 13.57 -7.99 2.53
C TYR A 359 13.64 -6.52 2.12
N CYS A 360 12.85 -6.10 1.12
CA CYS A 360 12.94 -4.75 0.57
C CYS A 360 12.65 -3.68 1.64
N THR A 361 11.66 -3.93 2.50
CA THR A 361 11.27 -2.97 3.53
C THR A 361 12.23 -2.92 4.71
N ASP A 362 12.85 -4.04 5.08
CA ASP A 362 13.92 -4.06 6.08
C ASP A 362 15.18 -3.34 5.54
N GLN A 363 15.49 -3.47 4.23
CA GLN A 363 16.62 -2.77 3.62
C GLN A 363 16.40 -1.25 3.51
N ALA A 364 15.16 -0.76 3.45
CA ALA A 364 14.87 0.66 3.25
C ALA A 364 15.49 1.54 4.34
N VAL A 365 15.26 1.20 5.61
CA VAL A 365 15.83 1.95 6.74
C VAL A 365 17.36 1.91 6.71
N SER A 366 17.92 0.71 6.50
CA SER A 366 19.37 0.51 6.47
C SER A 366 20.04 1.28 5.33
N ALA A 367 19.45 1.30 4.13
CA ALA A 367 20.01 2.02 2.98
C ALA A 367 19.95 3.54 3.18
N VAL A 368 18.83 4.08 3.69
CA VAL A 368 18.72 5.51 3.98
C VAL A 368 19.72 5.89 5.07
N TRP A 369 19.87 5.05 6.11
CA TRP A 369 20.83 5.30 7.18
C TRP A 369 22.29 5.29 6.69
N ASP A 370 22.69 4.38 5.80
CA ASP A 370 24.03 4.38 5.19
C ASP A 370 24.30 5.71 4.44
N THR A 371 23.31 6.21 3.70
CA THR A 371 23.43 7.50 3.00
C THR A 371 23.53 8.68 3.97
N MET A 372 22.83 8.65 5.10
CA MET A 372 22.94 9.68 6.15
C MET A 372 24.30 9.67 6.81
N GLN A 373 24.87 8.50 7.09
CA GLN A 373 26.22 8.38 7.65
C GLN A 373 27.28 8.95 6.70
N LEU A 374 27.15 8.71 5.40
CA LEU A 374 28.03 9.29 4.38
C LEU A 374 27.99 10.81 4.41
N VAL A 375 26.80 11.40 4.42
CA VAL A 375 26.61 12.85 4.43
C VAL A 375 26.99 13.47 5.80
N GLY A 376 26.92 12.68 6.87
CA GLY A 376 27.25 13.09 8.24
C GLY A 376 26.24 14.08 8.79
N MET A 377 26.64 14.95 9.75
CA MET A 377 25.74 15.85 10.46
C MET A 377 24.88 16.76 9.57
N THR A 378 25.29 17.02 8.33
CA THR A 378 24.47 17.75 7.36
C THR A 378 23.14 17.05 7.08
N SER A 379 23.11 15.70 7.06
CA SER A 379 21.90 14.91 6.83
C SER A 379 20.88 14.98 7.98
N TYR A 380 21.32 15.40 9.17
CA TYR A 380 20.45 15.50 10.35
C TYR A 380 19.58 16.76 10.39
N ARG A 381 19.84 17.71 9.48
CA ARG A 381 19.06 18.94 9.36
C ARG A 381 17.70 18.68 8.73
N THR A 382 16.65 19.23 9.29
CA THR A 382 15.26 19.04 8.84
C THR A 382 14.95 19.70 7.49
N ASP A 383 15.80 20.62 7.02
CA ASP A 383 15.72 21.24 5.70
C ASP A 383 16.40 20.42 4.58
N THR A 384 16.95 19.25 4.92
CA THR A 384 17.44 18.26 3.95
C THR A 384 16.40 17.15 3.70
N VAL A 385 16.62 16.34 2.68
CA VAL A 385 15.68 15.24 2.35
C VAL A 385 15.79 14.06 3.30
N PHE A 386 16.92 13.86 3.97
CA PHE A 386 17.26 12.62 4.68
C PHE A 386 16.35 12.31 5.88
N PRO A 387 16.05 13.26 6.80
CA PRO A 387 15.17 12.95 7.93
C PRO A 387 13.78 12.50 7.49
N ARG A 388 13.25 13.12 6.41
CA ARG A 388 11.98 12.70 5.83
C ARG A 388 12.07 11.29 5.28
N LEU A 389 13.07 11.00 4.44
CA LEU A 389 13.23 9.69 3.82
C LEU A 389 13.45 8.59 4.86
N LEU A 390 14.16 8.88 5.96
CA LEU A 390 14.30 7.94 7.06
C LEU A 390 12.96 7.67 7.75
N ASN A 391 12.19 8.70 8.05
CA ASN A 391 10.86 8.57 8.65
C ASN A 391 9.91 7.80 7.71
N ASP A 392 9.92 8.12 6.42
CA ASP A 392 9.12 7.40 5.41
C ASP A 392 9.56 5.92 5.29
N ALA A 393 10.87 5.64 5.39
CA ALA A 393 11.39 4.28 5.32
C ALA A 393 10.95 3.39 6.50
N THR A 394 10.79 3.97 7.69
CA THR A 394 10.46 3.19 8.91
C THR A 394 9.09 2.53 8.83
N VAL A 395 8.11 3.12 8.15
CA VAL A 395 6.75 2.57 8.12
C VAL A 395 6.62 1.34 7.22
N PHE A 396 7.51 1.16 6.24
CA PHE A 396 7.40 0.04 5.31
C PHE A 396 7.42 -1.33 6.00
N SER A 397 8.15 -1.49 7.10
CA SER A 397 8.16 -2.73 7.88
C SER A 397 6.96 -2.88 8.82
N LEU A 398 6.13 -1.84 8.99
CA LEU A 398 5.00 -1.80 9.91
C LEU A 398 3.65 -1.96 9.20
N PHE A 399 3.44 -1.26 8.06
CA PHE A 399 2.18 -1.26 7.34
C PHE A 399 2.06 -2.46 6.38
N ASP A 400 0.88 -2.64 5.79
CA ASP A 400 0.59 -3.73 4.84
C ASP A 400 0.96 -5.13 5.40
N GLY A 401 0.60 -5.37 6.65
CA GLY A 401 1.02 -6.53 7.42
C GLY A 401 2.47 -6.41 7.92
N GLY A 402 2.64 -6.03 9.19
CA GLY A 402 3.97 -5.83 9.78
C GLY A 402 4.89 -7.03 9.62
N ASN A 403 6.16 -6.77 9.29
CA ASN A 403 7.13 -7.82 8.98
C ASN A 403 7.28 -8.86 10.10
N ILE A 404 7.30 -8.42 11.36
CA ILE A 404 7.52 -9.31 12.51
C ILE A 404 6.23 -10.05 12.88
N GLY A 405 5.13 -9.33 13.09
CA GLY A 405 3.90 -9.91 13.65
C GLY A 405 3.05 -10.67 12.62
N VAL A 406 3.19 -10.38 11.33
CA VAL A 406 2.34 -10.93 10.28
C VAL A 406 3.17 -11.66 9.22
N ARG A 407 4.03 -10.96 8.48
CA ARG A 407 4.64 -11.51 7.26
C ARG A 407 5.60 -12.67 7.53
N ARG A 408 6.46 -12.55 8.56
CA ARG A 408 7.36 -13.65 8.95
C ARG A 408 6.59 -14.86 9.48
N ARG A 409 5.49 -14.65 10.20
CA ARG A 409 4.64 -15.75 10.66
C ARG A 409 3.96 -16.46 9.47
N GLN A 410 3.44 -15.72 8.49
CA GLN A 410 2.86 -16.30 7.27
C GLN A 410 3.90 -17.14 6.52
N LEU A 411 5.13 -16.65 6.39
CA LEU A 411 6.22 -17.40 5.77
C LEU A 411 6.59 -18.66 6.60
N GLN A 412 6.61 -18.56 7.92
CA GLN A 412 6.80 -19.71 8.82
C GLN A 412 5.71 -20.76 8.61
N GLN A 413 4.44 -20.34 8.51
CA GLN A 413 3.31 -21.27 8.27
C GLN A 413 3.44 -22.01 6.94
N LEU A 414 3.89 -21.32 5.88
CA LEU A 414 4.20 -21.99 4.61
C LEU A 414 5.29 -23.06 4.78
N MET A 415 6.38 -22.73 5.48
CA MET A 415 7.50 -23.66 5.70
C MET A 415 7.13 -24.86 6.60
N GLN A 416 6.06 -24.75 7.39
CA GLN A 416 5.56 -25.85 8.25
C GLN A 416 4.63 -26.81 7.50
N ALA A 417 4.14 -26.48 6.30
CA ALA A 417 3.29 -27.34 5.52
C ALA A 417 4.06 -28.60 5.10
N GLU A 418 3.42 -29.78 5.19
CA GLU A 418 4.04 -31.06 4.87
C GLU A 418 4.48 -31.16 3.40
N ASP A 419 3.77 -30.46 2.52
CA ASP A 419 4.00 -30.41 1.08
C ASP A 419 4.87 -29.21 0.65
N TYR A 420 5.47 -28.47 1.58
CA TYR A 420 6.30 -27.30 1.28
C TYR A 420 7.47 -27.64 0.36
N GLN A 421 7.56 -26.93 -0.75
CA GLN A 421 8.62 -27.07 -1.75
C GLN A 421 9.54 -25.83 -1.75
N PRO A 422 10.70 -25.87 -1.08
CA PRO A 422 11.55 -24.69 -0.85
C PRO A 422 12.00 -23.96 -2.11
N TRP A 423 12.04 -24.67 -3.25
CA TRP A 423 12.60 -24.17 -4.50
C TRP A 423 11.56 -24.02 -5.63
N ALA A 424 10.28 -24.26 -5.34
CA ALA A 424 9.21 -24.15 -6.33
C ALA A 424 9.08 -22.73 -6.91
N SER A 425 9.39 -21.69 -6.14
CA SER A 425 9.36 -20.28 -6.58
C SER A 425 10.52 -19.89 -7.50
N LEU A 426 11.46 -20.78 -7.76
CA LEU A 426 12.64 -20.47 -8.59
C LEU A 426 12.43 -20.76 -10.08
N TRP A 427 11.48 -21.63 -10.42
CA TRP A 427 11.35 -22.20 -11.76
C TRP A 427 9.92 -22.23 -12.28
#